data_9de817da3d68382eb73739ec58b18773
#
_entry.id   9de817da3d68382eb73739ec58b18773
#
_cell.length_a   1.000
_cell.length_b   1.000
_cell.length_c   1.000
_cell.angle_alpha   90.00
_cell.angle_beta   90.00
_cell.angle_gamma   90.00
#
_symmetry.space_group_name_H-M   'P 1'
#
loop_
_entity.id
_entity.type
_entity.pdbx_description
1 polymer ?
#
loop_
_entity_poly.entity_id
_entity_poly.type
_entity_poly.pdbx_seq_one_letter_code
_entity_poly.pdbx_strand_id
1 'polypeptide(L)'
;MNRVKTVFAAFREMNRLEKRLIPTAVTVAFVTAVMPFINIWFTTKIIDLLDGGAGMKSLTLYIGSAVGINAVLFFVNCFLGEMQFVYRSLMYNKELREISSKLFRIEYQRLENSEFKELVHKHSEAQDRVFSSFVQFTWMMRDFISGALTLVISVVIIIPLLKIGFEKTGTSFFERPAFLLTIFGAIAVMAVIILVVAVRMNKAWFKASDEYSRLDRIFYYFLNMFSDYNTGKEIRVYNEQTLIKHTATDKLLTDGERVLKKASMNTARQSSFVAILGALVGFGIYLFIGTKGLYGLFGIGSLVLYCGAFMQIIAGIMKMAVTFGKT
;
A
#
# COMPACT_ATOMS: atom_id res chain seq x y z
N MET A 1 -18.57 -15.56 10.42
CA MET A 1 -17.58 -15.18 11.46
C MET A 1 -17.33 -13.68 11.36
N ASN A 2 -17.43 -12.92 12.46
CA ASN A 2 -17.29 -11.44 12.39
C ASN A 2 -15.88 -11.07 11.91
N ARG A 3 -15.76 -10.32 10.81
CA ARG A 3 -14.46 -9.90 10.23
C ARG A 3 -13.50 -9.30 11.27
N VAL A 4 -14.03 -8.53 12.21
CA VAL A 4 -13.25 -7.94 13.31
C VAL A 4 -12.61 -9.01 14.20
N LYS A 5 -13.33 -10.10 14.53
CA LYS A 5 -12.78 -11.21 15.33
C LYS A 5 -11.65 -11.93 14.60
N THR A 6 -11.75 -12.07 13.27
CA THR A 6 -10.70 -12.69 12.44
C THR A 6 -9.43 -11.85 12.44
N VAL A 7 -9.56 -10.53 12.28
CA VAL A 7 -8.43 -9.58 12.31
C VAL A 7 -7.73 -9.63 13.68
N PHE A 8 -8.51 -9.63 14.77
CA PHE A 8 -7.96 -9.71 16.14
C PHE A 8 -7.24 -11.06 16.40
N ALA A 9 -7.80 -12.16 15.87
CA ALA A 9 -7.16 -13.47 15.95
C ALA A 9 -5.84 -13.50 15.19
N ALA A 10 -5.79 -12.89 13.99
CA ALA A 10 -4.56 -12.77 13.22
C ALA A 10 -3.48 -11.97 13.95
N PHE A 11 -3.84 -10.83 14.58
CA PHE A 11 -2.93 -10.04 15.41
C PHE A 11 -2.35 -10.84 16.57
N ARG A 12 -3.21 -11.58 17.26
CA ARG A 12 -2.79 -12.41 18.39
C ARG A 12 -1.82 -13.50 17.96
N GLU A 13 -2.10 -14.12 16.83
CA GLU A 13 -1.26 -15.19 16.28
C GLU A 13 0.09 -14.66 15.79
N MET A 14 0.10 -13.53 15.09
CA MET A 14 1.35 -12.85 14.71
C MET A 14 2.23 -12.50 15.91
N ASN A 15 1.62 -11.94 16.95
CA ASN A 15 2.36 -11.59 18.19
C ASN A 15 2.85 -12.83 18.95
N ARG A 16 2.16 -13.97 18.83
CA ARG A 16 2.60 -15.27 19.38
C ARG A 16 3.83 -15.78 18.63
N LEU A 17 3.79 -15.73 17.30
CA LEU A 17 4.88 -16.23 16.45
C LEU A 17 6.12 -15.34 16.53
N GLU A 18 5.96 -14.02 16.44
CA GLU A 18 7.08 -13.07 16.52
C GLU A 18 6.67 -11.76 17.20
N LYS A 19 7.04 -11.62 18.48
CA LYS A 19 6.69 -10.46 19.32
C LYS A 19 7.28 -9.14 18.83
N ARG A 20 8.40 -9.17 18.11
CA ARG A 20 9.11 -7.96 17.65
C ARG A 20 8.55 -7.40 16.34
N LEU A 21 7.73 -8.16 15.63
CA LEU A 21 7.22 -7.77 14.31
C LEU A 21 6.25 -6.58 14.39
N ILE A 22 5.31 -6.61 15.32
CA ILE A 22 4.31 -5.54 15.48
C ILE A 22 4.96 -4.21 15.90
N PRO A 23 5.80 -4.14 16.95
CA PRO A 23 6.48 -2.89 17.32
C PRO A 23 7.31 -2.31 16.17
N THR A 24 8.09 -3.12 15.47
CA THR A 24 8.89 -2.64 14.33
C THR A 24 8.01 -2.13 13.20
N ALA A 25 6.89 -2.78 12.89
CA ALA A 25 5.95 -2.31 11.87
C ALA A 25 5.33 -0.95 12.24
N VAL A 26 4.98 -0.75 13.52
CA VAL A 26 4.47 0.54 14.03
C VAL A 26 5.54 1.63 13.94
N THR A 27 6.78 1.33 14.31
CA THR A 27 7.90 2.28 14.22
C THR A 27 8.19 2.70 12.77
N VAL A 28 8.22 1.73 11.85
CA VAL A 28 8.37 2.02 10.40
C VAL A 28 7.21 2.88 9.90
N ALA A 29 5.97 2.56 10.29
CA ALA A 29 4.79 3.33 9.91
C ALA A 29 4.87 4.78 10.38
N PHE A 30 5.35 5.00 11.62
CA PHE A 30 5.55 6.33 12.18
C PHE A 30 6.61 7.13 11.40
N VAL A 31 7.79 6.56 11.18
CA VAL A 31 8.87 7.22 10.42
C VAL A 31 8.40 7.57 9.02
N THR A 32 7.75 6.62 8.32
CA THR A 32 7.22 6.83 6.97
C THR A 32 6.13 7.89 6.93
N ALA A 33 5.31 8.04 7.98
CA ALA A 33 4.28 9.05 8.06
C ALA A 33 4.83 10.46 8.31
N VAL A 34 5.87 10.59 9.14
CA VAL A 34 6.44 11.89 9.56
C VAL A 34 7.39 12.47 8.49
N MET A 35 8.13 11.63 7.79
CA MET A 35 9.15 12.03 6.81
C MET A 35 8.69 13.08 5.78
N PRO A 36 7.50 12.98 5.13
CA PRO A 36 7.03 14.01 4.19
C PRO A 36 6.81 15.38 4.84
N PHE A 37 6.35 15.42 6.09
CA PHE A 37 6.08 16.68 6.80
C PHE A 37 7.36 17.39 7.19
N ILE A 38 8.42 16.67 7.53
CA ILE A 38 9.75 17.24 7.77
C ILE A 38 10.24 17.92 6.49
N ASN A 39 10.08 17.27 5.33
CA ASN A 39 10.46 17.85 4.04
C ASN A 39 9.64 19.11 3.72
N ILE A 40 8.33 19.07 3.91
CA ILE A 40 7.44 20.22 3.71
C ILE A 40 7.86 21.38 4.64
N TRP A 41 8.16 21.10 5.89
CA TRP A 41 8.60 22.09 6.86
C TRP A 41 9.92 22.76 6.46
N PHE A 42 10.93 21.98 6.06
CA PHE A 42 12.20 22.54 5.59
C PHE A 42 12.01 23.39 4.33
N THR A 43 11.23 22.90 3.36
CA THR A 43 10.93 23.64 2.14
C THR A 43 10.25 24.98 2.47
N THR A 44 9.26 24.97 3.38
CA THR A 44 8.61 26.17 3.88
C THR A 44 9.60 27.17 4.47
N LYS A 45 10.49 26.72 5.35
CA LYS A 45 11.49 27.58 6.00
C LYS A 45 12.53 28.15 5.04
N ILE A 46 12.98 27.36 4.07
CA ILE A 46 13.89 27.81 3.03
C ILE A 46 13.25 28.92 2.17
N ILE A 47 11.98 28.73 1.80
CA ILE A 47 11.25 29.74 1.01
C ILE A 47 11.02 31.02 1.82
N ASP A 48 10.62 30.92 3.09
CA ASP A 48 10.44 32.08 3.98
C ASP A 48 11.75 32.87 4.13
N LEU A 49 12.90 32.19 4.23
CA LEU A 49 14.22 32.84 4.30
C LEU A 49 14.61 33.52 3.00
N LEU A 50 14.28 32.95 1.84
CA LEU A 50 14.50 33.55 0.53
C LEU A 50 13.66 34.81 0.35
N ASP A 51 12.38 34.75 0.71
CA ASP A 51 11.44 35.88 0.62
C ASP A 51 11.83 37.02 1.58
N GLY A 52 12.33 36.67 2.77
CA GLY A 52 12.84 37.64 3.77
C GLY A 52 14.22 38.20 3.48
N GLY A 53 14.87 37.87 2.36
CA GLY A 53 16.21 38.39 2.02
C GLY A 53 17.32 37.92 2.95
N ALA A 54 17.18 36.73 3.55
CA ALA A 54 18.17 36.20 4.49
C ALA A 54 19.53 35.99 3.84
N GLY A 55 20.60 36.26 4.62
CA GLY A 55 21.97 36.10 4.16
C GLY A 55 22.29 34.64 3.76
N MET A 56 23.26 34.52 2.81
CA MET A 56 23.66 33.22 2.22
C MET A 56 24.06 32.17 3.29
N LYS A 57 24.66 32.60 4.41
CA LYS A 57 25.06 31.73 5.52
C LYS A 57 23.85 30.99 6.15
N SER A 58 22.76 31.70 6.41
CA SER A 58 21.54 31.14 7.00
C SER A 58 20.89 30.14 6.04
N LEU A 59 20.81 30.49 4.76
CA LEU A 59 20.27 29.63 3.72
C LEU A 59 21.05 28.31 3.59
N THR A 60 22.38 28.41 3.51
CA THR A 60 23.30 27.24 3.43
C THR A 60 23.15 26.33 4.65
N LEU A 61 23.00 26.92 5.85
CA LEU A 61 22.80 26.15 7.08
C LEU A 61 21.49 25.37 7.05
N TYR A 62 20.35 25.99 6.63
CA TYR A 62 19.07 25.32 6.54
C TYR A 62 19.04 24.24 5.46
N ILE A 63 19.63 24.48 4.30
CA ILE A 63 19.76 23.47 3.24
C ILE A 63 20.64 22.30 3.73
N GLY A 64 21.80 22.60 4.34
CA GLY A 64 22.66 21.55 4.89
C GLY A 64 21.98 20.72 5.98
N SER A 65 21.25 21.38 6.89
CA SER A 65 20.48 20.66 7.93
C SER A 65 19.34 19.82 7.34
N ALA A 66 18.65 20.31 6.30
CA ALA A 66 17.61 19.55 5.60
C ALA A 66 18.18 18.28 4.97
N VAL A 67 19.31 18.39 4.26
CA VAL A 67 20.00 17.24 3.65
C VAL A 67 20.48 16.27 4.72
N GLY A 68 21.11 16.75 5.79
CA GLY A 68 21.61 15.91 6.90
C GLY A 68 20.49 15.14 7.60
N ILE A 69 19.38 15.82 7.96
CA ILE A 69 18.25 15.19 8.62
C ILE A 69 17.57 14.18 7.69
N ASN A 70 17.40 14.50 6.40
CA ASN A 70 16.86 13.55 5.43
C ASN A 70 17.75 12.32 5.24
N ALA A 71 19.06 12.48 5.20
CA ALA A 71 19.99 11.35 5.13
C ALA A 71 19.87 10.43 6.35
N VAL A 72 19.78 11.01 7.57
CA VAL A 72 19.57 10.24 8.80
C VAL A 72 18.22 9.52 8.78
N LEU A 73 17.13 10.22 8.42
CA LEU A 73 15.80 9.62 8.34
C LEU A 73 15.73 8.52 7.30
N PHE A 74 16.36 8.69 6.15
CA PHE A 74 16.44 7.67 5.11
C PHE A 74 17.19 6.44 5.62
N PHE A 75 18.34 6.63 6.27
CA PHE A 75 19.10 5.53 6.87
C PHE A 75 18.27 4.78 7.92
N VAL A 76 17.63 5.51 8.83
CA VAL A 76 16.74 4.90 9.85
C VAL A 76 15.59 4.13 9.20
N ASN A 77 14.97 4.69 8.18
CA ASN A 77 13.86 4.03 7.48
C ASN A 77 14.31 2.75 6.75
N CYS A 78 15.48 2.77 6.10
CA CYS A 78 16.06 1.59 5.47
C CYS A 78 16.41 0.52 6.52
N PHE A 79 17.10 0.91 7.60
CA PHE A 79 17.46 -0.02 8.67
C PHE A 79 16.25 -0.69 9.32
N LEU A 80 15.25 0.09 9.67
CA LEU A 80 13.99 -0.42 10.22
C LEU A 80 13.22 -1.30 9.22
N GLY A 81 13.27 -0.95 7.94
CA GLY A 81 12.69 -1.75 6.85
C GLY A 81 13.32 -3.13 6.75
N GLU A 82 14.66 -3.19 6.80
CA GLU A 82 15.39 -4.47 6.81
C GLU A 82 15.11 -5.29 8.08
N MET A 83 15.07 -4.65 9.24
CA MET A 83 14.66 -5.33 10.48
C MET A 83 13.24 -5.93 10.37
N GLN A 84 12.30 -5.17 9.81
CA GLN A 84 10.95 -5.66 9.57
C GLN A 84 10.93 -6.86 8.59
N PHE A 85 11.78 -6.84 7.56
CA PHE A 85 11.94 -7.95 6.63
C PHE A 85 12.45 -9.21 7.33
N VAL A 86 13.47 -9.08 8.17
CA VAL A 86 14.02 -10.18 8.97
C VAL A 86 12.96 -10.78 9.90
N TYR A 87 12.23 -9.96 10.66
CA TYR A 87 11.20 -10.46 11.56
C TYR A 87 10.02 -11.13 10.83
N ARG A 88 9.67 -10.66 9.63
CA ARG A 88 8.68 -11.33 8.78
C ARG A 88 9.16 -12.70 8.32
N SER A 89 10.42 -12.79 7.90
CA SER A 89 11.03 -14.07 7.48
C SER A 89 11.11 -15.06 8.64
N LEU A 90 11.45 -14.58 9.84
CA LEU A 90 11.43 -15.40 11.05
C LEU A 90 10.02 -15.88 11.40
N MET A 91 9.02 -15.01 11.31
CA MET A 91 7.61 -15.38 11.53
C MET A 91 7.17 -16.46 10.54
N TYR A 92 7.47 -16.29 9.25
CA TYR A 92 7.16 -17.26 8.20
C TYR A 92 7.79 -18.63 8.47
N ASN A 93 9.07 -18.65 8.83
CA ASN A 93 9.75 -19.90 9.16
C ASN A 93 9.17 -20.60 10.41
N LYS A 94 8.75 -19.82 11.42
CA LYS A 94 8.08 -20.37 12.61
C LYS A 94 6.71 -20.94 12.27
N GLU A 95 5.94 -20.26 11.43
CA GLU A 95 4.64 -20.74 10.94
C GLU A 95 4.80 -22.06 10.18
N LEU A 96 5.74 -22.12 9.24
CA LEU A 96 6.03 -23.31 8.46
C LEU A 96 6.45 -24.48 9.37
N ARG A 97 7.31 -24.22 10.35
CA ARG A 97 7.74 -25.21 11.35
C ARG A 97 6.58 -25.76 12.18
N GLU A 98 5.65 -24.89 12.63
CA GLU A 98 4.49 -25.33 13.39
C GLU A 98 3.55 -26.21 12.54
N ILE A 99 3.33 -25.85 11.30
CA ILE A 99 2.49 -26.61 10.37
C ILE A 99 3.13 -27.95 10.10
N SER A 100 4.41 -27.99 9.75
CA SER A 100 5.15 -29.24 9.52
C SER A 100 5.11 -30.15 10.77
N SER A 101 5.32 -29.56 11.95
CA SER A 101 5.23 -30.32 13.22
C SER A 101 3.84 -30.90 13.48
N LYS A 102 2.78 -30.17 13.10
CA LYS A 102 1.40 -30.69 13.21
C LYS A 102 1.15 -31.80 12.19
N LEU A 103 1.61 -31.64 10.95
CA LEU A 103 1.46 -32.66 9.90
C LEU A 103 2.12 -33.98 10.31
N PHE A 104 3.29 -33.96 10.95
CA PHE A 104 3.95 -35.17 11.48
C PHE A 104 3.21 -35.85 12.63
N ARG A 105 2.29 -35.16 13.32
CA ARG A 105 1.52 -35.69 14.45
C ARG A 105 0.12 -36.15 14.10
N ILE A 106 -0.33 -35.86 12.91
CA ILE A 106 -1.68 -36.24 12.45
C ILE A 106 -1.68 -37.70 12.03
N GLU A 107 -2.75 -38.42 12.38
CA GLU A 107 -2.99 -39.81 11.99
C GLU A 107 -3.01 -39.91 10.45
N TYR A 108 -2.35 -40.95 9.92
CA TYR A 108 -2.23 -41.19 8.49
C TYR A 108 -3.57 -41.20 7.74
N GLN A 109 -4.60 -41.76 8.36
CA GLN A 109 -5.95 -41.80 7.81
C GLN A 109 -6.54 -40.41 7.54
N ARG A 110 -6.21 -39.41 8.39
CA ARG A 110 -6.62 -38.01 8.16
C ARG A 110 -5.80 -37.33 7.07
N LEU A 111 -4.54 -37.69 6.90
CA LEU A 111 -3.69 -37.17 5.82
C LEU A 111 -4.17 -37.61 4.44
N GLU A 112 -4.81 -38.78 4.34
CA GLU A 112 -5.39 -39.28 3.08
C GLU A 112 -6.73 -38.61 2.71
N ASN A 113 -7.41 -37.99 3.66
CA ASN A 113 -8.67 -37.31 3.40
C ASN A 113 -8.50 -36.18 2.37
N SER A 114 -9.34 -36.19 1.33
CA SER A 114 -9.32 -35.22 0.24
C SER A 114 -9.55 -33.78 0.73
N GLU A 115 -10.43 -33.58 1.71
CA GLU A 115 -10.69 -32.25 2.31
C GLU A 115 -9.47 -31.72 3.04
N PHE A 116 -8.75 -32.59 3.75
CA PHE A 116 -7.51 -32.21 4.45
C PHE A 116 -6.39 -31.85 3.47
N LYS A 117 -6.21 -32.65 2.43
CA LYS A 117 -5.25 -32.38 1.34
C LYS A 117 -5.54 -31.05 0.67
N GLU A 118 -6.82 -30.75 0.40
CA GLU A 118 -7.24 -29.48 -0.17
C GLU A 118 -6.93 -28.30 0.77
N LEU A 119 -7.12 -28.48 2.08
CA LEU A 119 -6.83 -27.47 3.09
C LEU A 119 -5.33 -27.16 3.19
N VAL A 120 -4.49 -28.19 3.20
CA VAL A 120 -3.01 -28.06 3.18
C VAL A 120 -2.57 -27.39 1.89
N HIS A 121 -3.13 -27.78 0.76
CA HIS A 121 -2.79 -27.19 -0.53
C HIS A 121 -3.22 -25.74 -0.63
N LYS A 122 -4.43 -25.38 -0.18
CA LYS A 122 -4.87 -24.00 -0.08
C LYS A 122 -3.97 -23.14 0.83
N HIS A 123 -3.47 -23.73 1.91
CA HIS A 123 -2.54 -23.02 2.79
C HIS A 123 -1.18 -22.80 2.11
N SER A 124 -0.62 -23.82 1.45
CA SER A 124 0.62 -23.68 0.68
C SER A 124 0.49 -22.66 -0.44
N GLU A 125 -0.59 -22.72 -1.22
CA GLU A 125 -0.87 -21.72 -2.24
C GLU A 125 -1.03 -20.29 -1.65
N ALA A 126 -1.59 -20.17 -0.45
CA ALA A 126 -1.74 -18.89 0.23
C ALA A 126 -0.40 -18.33 0.68
N GLN A 127 0.55 -19.18 1.04
CA GLN A 127 1.92 -18.77 1.38
C GLN A 127 2.72 -18.31 0.16
N ASP A 128 2.58 -18.99 -0.97
CA ASP A 128 3.26 -18.64 -2.22
C ASP A 128 2.66 -17.38 -2.87
N ARG A 129 1.41 -17.10 -2.59
CA ARG A 129 0.74 -15.88 -3.06
C ARG A 129 0.98 -14.71 -2.10
N VAL A 130 1.58 -13.67 -2.60
CA VAL A 130 1.84 -12.39 -1.89
C VAL A 130 0.59 -11.80 -1.20
N PHE A 131 -0.63 -12.30 -1.50
CA PHE A 131 -1.89 -11.67 -1.09
C PHE A 131 -2.64 -12.34 0.06
N SER A 132 -2.20 -13.47 0.56
CA SER A 132 -3.01 -14.29 1.50
C SER A 132 -2.26 -14.72 2.77
N SER A 133 -1.00 -14.30 2.94
CA SER A 133 -0.17 -14.66 4.08
C SER A 133 -0.19 -13.62 5.20
N PHE A 134 0.21 -14.00 6.40
CA PHE A 134 0.51 -13.06 7.51
C PHE A 134 1.49 -11.96 7.11
N VAL A 135 2.36 -12.22 6.12
CA VAL A 135 3.27 -11.24 5.53
C VAL A 135 2.49 -10.06 4.93
N GLN A 136 1.47 -10.35 4.12
CA GLN A 136 0.62 -9.31 3.53
C GLN A 136 -0.15 -8.52 4.60
N PHE A 137 -0.65 -9.20 5.63
CA PHE A 137 -1.31 -8.54 6.74
C PHE A 137 -0.41 -7.52 7.45
N THR A 138 0.89 -7.84 7.61
CA THR A 138 1.87 -6.90 8.19
C THR A 138 2.05 -5.64 7.34
N TRP A 139 2.08 -5.78 6.00
CA TRP A 139 2.14 -4.63 5.08
C TRP A 139 0.89 -3.76 5.20
N MET A 140 -0.28 -4.40 5.22
CA MET A 140 -1.56 -3.71 5.35
C MET A 140 -1.65 -2.94 6.66
N MET A 141 -1.25 -3.53 7.76
CA MET A 141 -1.21 -2.90 9.08
C MET A 141 -0.29 -1.68 9.07
N ARG A 142 0.93 -1.79 8.53
CA ARG A 142 1.87 -0.68 8.41
C ARG A 142 1.31 0.47 7.59
N ASP A 143 0.76 0.16 6.42
CA ASP A 143 0.22 1.18 5.50
C ASP A 143 -1.03 1.85 6.09
N PHE A 144 -1.87 1.11 6.81
CA PHE A 144 -3.02 1.66 7.53
C PHE A 144 -2.60 2.63 8.64
N ILE A 145 -1.66 2.22 9.50
CA ILE A 145 -1.15 3.06 10.60
C ILE A 145 -0.46 4.30 10.03
N SER A 146 0.40 4.13 9.02
CA SER A 146 1.05 5.24 8.34
C SER A 146 0.04 6.22 7.73
N GLY A 147 -0.99 5.71 7.04
CA GLY A 147 -2.06 6.53 6.46
C GLY A 147 -2.86 7.30 7.51
N ALA A 148 -3.24 6.65 8.61
CA ALA A 148 -3.96 7.28 9.72
C ALA A 148 -3.13 8.39 10.38
N LEU A 149 -1.86 8.13 10.67
CA LEU A 149 -0.94 9.12 11.22
C LEU A 149 -0.75 10.31 10.26
N THR A 150 -0.57 10.05 8.98
CA THR A 150 -0.46 11.10 7.95
C THR A 150 -1.71 11.99 7.93
N LEU A 151 -2.91 11.41 8.03
CA LEU A 151 -4.15 12.18 8.10
C LEU A 151 -4.21 13.05 9.35
N VAL A 152 -3.89 12.50 10.53
CA VAL A 152 -3.91 13.26 11.79
C VAL A 152 -2.96 14.44 11.73
N ILE A 153 -1.70 14.22 11.30
CA ILE A 153 -0.70 15.28 11.20
C ILE A 153 -1.14 16.35 10.19
N SER A 154 -1.66 15.94 9.03
CA SER A 154 -2.16 16.88 8.00
C SER A 154 -3.28 17.77 8.52
N VAL A 155 -4.25 17.17 9.23
CA VAL A 155 -5.37 17.93 9.81
C VAL A 155 -4.87 18.96 10.82
N VAL A 156 -3.94 18.55 11.70
CA VAL A 156 -3.34 19.47 12.70
C VAL A 156 -2.66 20.67 12.01
N ILE A 157 -1.92 20.44 10.91
CA ILE A 157 -1.27 21.52 10.15
C ILE A 157 -2.26 22.47 9.48
N ILE A 158 -3.44 21.98 9.10
CA ILE A 158 -4.46 22.78 8.40
C ILE A 158 -5.33 23.61 9.37
N ILE A 159 -5.39 23.27 10.66
CA ILE A 159 -6.21 24.01 11.65
C ILE A 159 -5.97 25.53 11.61
N PRO A 160 -4.73 26.06 11.59
CA PRO A 160 -4.51 27.52 11.50
C PRO A 160 -5.10 28.15 10.23
N LEU A 161 -5.00 27.45 9.08
CA LEU A 161 -5.60 27.91 7.83
C LEU A 161 -7.13 28.04 7.93
N LEU A 162 -7.80 27.13 8.62
CA LEU A 162 -9.24 27.20 8.85
C LEU A 162 -9.60 28.46 9.64
N LYS A 163 -8.88 28.78 10.72
CA LYS A 163 -9.11 29.96 11.53
C LYS A 163 -9.00 31.26 10.68
N ILE A 164 -7.91 31.38 9.92
CA ILE A 164 -7.69 32.54 9.03
C ILE A 164 -8.79 32.65 7.96
N GLY A 165 -9.21 31.49 7.41
CA GLY A 165 -10.26 31.46 6.40
C GLY A 165 -11.65 31.87 6.89
N PHE A 166 -11.94 31.78 8.21
CA PHE A 166 -13.21 32.19 8.80
C PHE A 166 -13.21 33.65 9.28
N GLU A 167 -12.05 34.21 9.65
CA GLU A 167 -11.97 35.57 10.20
C GLU A 167 -12.02 36.69 9.15
N LYS A 168 -11.54 36.44 7.93
CA LYS A 168 -11.52 37.42 6.84
C LYS A 168 -12.48 37.04 5.71
N THR A 169 -13.66 37.61 5.74
CA THR A 169 -14.68 37.52 4.68
C THR A 169 -14.42 38.58 3.61
N GLY A 170 -13.97 38.16 2.45
CA GLY A 170 -13.88 39.02 1.27
C GLY A 170 -15.14 38.92 0.39
N THR A 171 -15.24 39.81 -0.61
CA THR A 171 -16.36 39.88 -1.56
C THR A 171 -16.33 38.81 -2.64
N SER A 172 -15.15 38.19 -2.89
CA SER A 172 -14.98 37.17 -3.92
C SER A 172 -15.50 35.81 -3.49
N PHE A 173 -16.04 35.03 -4.44
CA PHE A 173 -16.53 33.65 -4.22
C PHE A 173 -15.48 32.74 -3.55
N PHE A 174 -14.19 32.85 -3.92
CA PHE A 174 -13.08 32.09 -3.39
C PHE A 174 -12.68 32.46 -1.96
N GLU A 175 -13.11 33.62 -1.45
CA GLU A 175 -12.79 34.10 -0.11
C GLU A 175 -13.83 33.64 0.93
N ARG A 176 -14.98 33.18 0.47
CA ARG A 176 -16.07 32.76 1.37
C ARG A 176 -15.72 31.48 2.11
N PRO A 177 -16.03 31.38 3.41
CA PRO A 177 -15.85 30.14 4.16
C PRO A 177 -16.59 28.93 3.53
N ALA A 178 -17.67 29.20 2.77
CA ALA A 178 -18.39 28.20 1.99
C ALA A 178 -17.48 27.48 0.98
N PHE A 179 -16.48 28.16 0.40
CA PHE A 179 -15.56 27.51 -0.54
C PHE A 179 -14.61 26.51 0.15
N LEU A 180 -14.19 26.80 1.37
CA LEU A 180 -13.48 25.80 2.21
C LEU A 180 -14.32 24.54 2.43
N LEU A 181 -15.60 24.70 2.74
CA LEU A 181 -16.53 23.58 2.90
C LEU A 181 -16.68 22.78 1.59
N THR A 182 -16.69 23.46 0.42
CA THR A 182 -16.73 22.76 -0.87
C THR A 182 -15.46 21.94 -1.13
N ILE A 183 -14.27 22.43 -0.75
CA ILE A 183 -13.01 21.67 -0.87
C ILE A 183 -13.02 20.43 0.03
N PHE A 184 -13.41 20.59 1.31
CA PHE A 184 -13.51 19.43 2.21
C PHE A 184 -14.59 18.45 1.74
N GLY A 185 -15.70 18.93 1.23
CA GLY A 185 -16.73 18.11 0.60
C GLY A 185 -16.20 17.34 -0.61
N ALA A 186 -15.45 18.00 -1.49
CA ALA A 186 -14.79 17.35 -2.63
C ALA A 186 -13.78 16.28 -2.21
N ILE A 187 -12.97 16.55 -1.18
CA ILE A 187 -12.03 15.56 -0.61
C ILE A 187 -12.80 14.37 -0.03
N ALA A 188 -13.89 14.60 0.70
CA ALA A 188 -14.71 13.54 1.27
C ALA A 188 -15.37 12.67 0.17
N VAL A 189 -15.93 13.28 -0.85
CA VAL A 189 -16.49 12.57 -2.01
C VAL A 189 -15.40 11.75 -2.72
N MET A 190 -14.24 12.34 -2.95
CA MET A 190 -13.10 11.68 -3.54
C MET A 190 -12.67 10.48 -2.68
N ALA A 191 -12.62 10.62 -1.35
CA ALA A 191 -12.28 9.53 -0.44
C ALA A 191 -13.24 8.33 -0.60
N VAL A 192 -14.55 8.59 -0.70
CA VAL A 192 -15.56 7.55 -0.95
C VAL A 192 -15.34 6.88 -2.31
N ILE A 193 -15.09 7.66 -3.36
CA ILE A 193 -14.82 7.13 -4.71
C ILE A 193 -13.58 6.24 -4.68
N ILE A 194 -12.48 6.70 -4.07
CA ILE A 194 -11.23 5.91 -3.93
C ILE A 194 -11.52 4.59 -3.21
N LEU A 195 -12.27 4.62 -2.11
CA LEU A 195 -12.61 3.42 -1.35
C LEU A 195 -13.43 2.42 -2.18
N VAL A 196 -14.46 2.89 -2.88
CA VAL A 196 -15.29 2.05 -3.75
C VAL A 196 -14.45 1.45 -4.89
N VAL A 197 -13.61 2.26 -5.52
CA VAL A 197 -12.72 1.80 -6.60
C VAL A 197 -11.70 0.79 -6.06
N ALA A 198 -11.06 1.05 -4.92
CA ALA A 198 -10.11 0.13 -4.30
C ALA A 198 -10.74 -1.24 -3.99
N VAL A 199 -11.96 -1.26 -3.43
CA VAL A 199 -12.69 -2.52 -3.19
C VAL A 199 -13.01 -3.26 -4.49
N ARG A 200 -13.43 -2.56 -5.54
CA ARG A 200 -13.70 -3.17 -6.85
C ARG A 200 -12.44 -3.74 -7.50
N MET A 201 -11.35 -2.98 -7.45
CA MET A 201 -10.04 -3.42 -7.98
C MET A 201 -9.57 -4.70 -7.28
N ASN A 202 -9.63 -4.73 -5.96
CA ASN A 202 -9.19 -5.89 -5.19
C ASN A 202 -10.07 -7.12 -5.47
N LYS A 203 -11.40 -6.97 -5.55
CA LYS A 203 -12.29 -8.09 -5.95
C LYS A 203 -11.97 -8.62 -7.34
N ALA A 204 -11.72 -7.73 -8.31
CA ALA A 204 -11.35 -8.12 -9.67
C ALA A 204 -10.00 -8.84 -9.69
N TRP A 205 -9.03 -8.35 -8.91
CA TRP A 205 -7.71 -8.97 -8.78
C TRP A 205 -7.78 -10.35 -8.11
N PHE A 206 -8.55 -10.51 -7.03
CA PHE A 206 -8.75 -11.81 -6.39
C PHE A 206 -9.37 -12.83 -7.35
N LYS A 207 -10.39 -12.43 -8.13
CA LYS A 207 -10.99 -13.31 -9.13
C LYS A 207 -9.98 -13.74 -10.20
N ALA A 208 -9.19 -12.79 -10.70
CA ALA A 208 -8.15 -13.08 -11.69
C ALA A 208 -7.04 -13.96 -11.10
N SER A 209 -6.64 -13.73 -9.86
CA SER A 209 -5.65 -14.54 -9.14
C SER A 209 -6.14 -15.97 -8.94
N ASP A 210 -7.43 -16.18 -8.64
CA ASP A 210 -8.01 -17.52 -8.49
C ASP A 210 -8.06 -18.28 -9.83
N GLU A 211 -8.43 -17.59 -10.91
CA GLU A 211 -8.41 -18.15 -12.26
C GLU A 211 -6.98 -18.51 -12.72
N TYR A 212 -6.03 -17.59 -12.51
CA TYR A 212 -4.62 -17.81 -12.80
C TYR A 212 -4.03 -19.00 -12.04
N SER A 213 -4.34 -19.11 -10.75
CA SER A 213 -3.91 -20.20 -9.91
C SER A 213 -4.38 -21.60 -10.36
N ARG A 214 -5.59 -21.65 -10.95
CA ARG A 214 -6.06 -22.90 -11.54
C ARG A 214 -5.21 -23.31 -12.74
N LEU A 215 -4.84 -22.35 -13.59
CA LEU A 215 -3.94 -22.58 -14.72
C LEU A 215 -2.54 -22.96 -14.27
N ASP A 216 -2.04 -22.28 -13.24
CA ASP A 216 -0.72 -22.50 -12.65
C ASP A 216 -0.58 -23.91 -12.08
N ARG A 217 -1.60 -24.44 -11.40
CA ARG A 217 -1.62 -25.85 -10.91
C ARG A 217 -1.46 -26.86 -12.05
N ILE A 218 -2.16 -26.63 -13.16
CA ILE A 218 -2.05 -27.51 -14.32
C ILE A 218 -0.65 -27.42 -14.93
N PHE A 219 -0.10 -26.20 -15.00
CA PHE A 219 1.27 -25.98 -15.48
C PHE A 219 2.31 -26.69 -14.60
N TYR A 220 2.21 -26.57 -13.27
CA TYR A 220 3.11 -27.28 -12.35
C TYR A 220 2.98 -28.80 -12.43
N TYR A 221 1.79 -29.34 -12.69
CA TYR A 221 1.61 -30.74 -12.94
C TYR A 221 2.46 -31.20 -14.13
N PHE A 222 2.39 -30.50 -15.25
CA PHE A 222 3.22 -30.82 -16.41
C PHE A 222 4.70 -30.60 -16.16
N LEU A 223 5.07 -29.57 -15.42
CA LEU A 223 6.48 -29.30 -15.06
C LEU A 223 7.06 -30.44 -14.22
N ASN A 224 6.33 -30.93 -13.24
CA ASN A 224 6.74 -32.07 -12.42
C ASN A 224 6.84 -33.35 -13.24
N MET A 225 5.92 -33.56 -14.19
CA MET A 225 5.95 -34.68 -15.12
C MET A 225 7.22 -34.68 -15.99
N PHE A 226 7.69 -33.51 -16.42
CA PHE A 226 8.97 -33.38 -17.15
C PHE A 226 10.19 -33.66 -16.27
N SER A 227 10.11 -33.37 -14.99
CA SER A 227 11.20 -33.53 -14.03
C SER A 227 11.34 -35.00 -13.55
N ASP A 228 10.29 -35.80 -13.72
CA ASP A 228 10.32 -37.22 -13.36
C ASP A 228 10.98 -38.08 -14.47
N TYR A 229 12.04 -38.79 -14.09
CA TYR A 229 12.81 -39.61 -15.01
C TYR A 229 11.99 -40.71 -15.70
N ASN A 230 11.11 -41.36 -14.97
CA ASN A 230 10.31 -42.49 -15.50
C ASN A 230 9.29 -41.97 -16.51
N THR A 231 8.54 -40.92 -16.16
CA THR A 231 7.59 -40.29 -17.05
C THR A 231 8.28 -39.66 -18.27
N GLY A 232 9.46 -39.04 -18.08
CA GLY A 232 10.26 -38.50 -19.18
C GLY A 232 10.71 -39.53 -20.20
N LYS A 233 10.93 -40.79 -19.79
CA LYS A 233 11.21 -41.92 -20.68
C LYS A 233 9.98 -42.28 -21.52
N GLU A 234 8.82 -42.38 -20.89
CA GLU A 234 7.56 -42.73 -21.57
C GLU A 234 7.18 -41.64 -22.63
N ILE A 235 7.27 -40.36 -22.28
CA ILE A 235 7.02 -39.24 -23.19
C ILE A 235 7.89 -39.34 -24.45
N ARG A 236 9.16 -39.76 -24.32
CA ARG A 236 10.07 -39.94 -25.46
C ARG A 236 9.70 -41.14 -26.29
N VAL A 237 9.32 -42.27 -25.66
CA VAL A 237 8.94 -43.51 -26.34
C VAL A 237 7.64 -43.29 -27.16
N TYR A 238 6.66 -42.61 -26.60
CA TYR A 238 5.40 -42.33 -27.30
C TYR A 238 5.41 -41.05 -28.16
N ASN A 239 6.54 -40.32 -28.18
CA ASN A 239 6.73 -39.09 -28.96
C ASN A 239 5.69 -37.99 -28.64
N GLU A 240 5.32 -37.84 -27.36
CA GLU A 240 4.29 -36.92 -26.90
C GLU A 240 4.78 -35.50 -26.62
N GLN A 241 6.08 -35.20 -26.83
CA GLN A 241 6.69 -33.89 -26.52
C GLN A 241 5.96 -32.72 -27.17
N THR A 242 5.52 -32.88 -28.43
CA THR A 242 4.84 -31.82 -29.17
C THR A 242 3.45 -31.53 -28.61
N LEU A 243 2.71 -32.59 -28.24
CA LEU A 243 1.38 -32.45 -27.64
C LEU A 243 1.45 -31.76 -26.28
N ILE A 244 2.39 -32.21 -25.45
CA ILE A 244 2.59 -31.66 -24.11
C ILE A 244 3.07 -30.20 -24.19
N LYS A 245 4.03 -29.89 -25.07
CA LYS A 245 4.48 -28.52 -25.32
C LYS A 245 3.31 -27.61 -25.71
N HIS A 246 2.50 -28.03 -26.67
CA HIS A 246 1.35 -27.25 -27.12
C HIS A 246 0.33 -27.04 -25.98
N THR A 247 0.05 -28.06 -25.19
CA THR A 247 -0.96 -27.99 -24.13
C THR A 247 -0.44 -27.23 -22.89
N ALA A 248 0.76 -27.60 -22.42
CA ALA A 248 1.32 -27.06 -21.17
C ALA A 248 1.95 -25.67 -21.37
N THR A 249 2.68 -25.46 -22.46
CA THR A 249 3.43 -24.21 -22.66
C THR A 249 2.60 -23.20 -23.43
N ASP A 250 2.17 -23.57 -24.66
CA ASP A 250 1.59 -22.55 -25.54
C ASP A 250 0.18 -22.13 -25.07
N LYS A 251 -0.68 -23.09 -24.74
CA LYS A 251 -2.07 -22.80 -24.37
C LYS A 251 -2.18 -22.25 -22.95
N LEU A 252 -1.59 -22.94 -21.96
CA LEU A 252 -1.74 -22.52 -20.54
C LEU A 252 -1.05 -21.19 -20.25
N LEU A 253 0.16 -20.96 -20.77
CA LEU A 253 0.84 -19.68 -20.60
C LEU A 253 0.08 -18.54 -21.28
N THR A 254 -0.40 -18.76 -22.52
CA THR A 254 -1.19 -17.74 -23.25
C THR A 254 -2.49 -17.41 -22.53
N ASP A 255 -3.20 -18.40 -21.98
CA ASP A 255 -4.42 -18.18 -21.20
C ASP A 255 -4.11 -17.46 -19.88
N GLY A 256 -3.02 -17.82 -19.20
CA GLY A 256 -2.53 -17.13 -17.98
C GLY A 256 -2.18 -15.66 -18.25
N GLU A 257 -1.43 -15.39 -19.31
CA GLU A 257 -1.11 -14.02 -19.74
C GLU A 257 -2.38 -13.21 -20.04
N ARG A 258 -3.36 -13.81 -20.71
CA ARG A 258 -4.64 -13.15 -21.03
C ARG A 258 -5.39 -12.74 -19.78
N VAL A 259 -5.47 -13.63 -18.76
CA VAL A 259 -6.12 -13.36 -17.48
C VAL A 259 -5.42 -12.21 -16.75
N LEU A 260 -4.09 -12.26 -16.62
CA LEU A 260 -3.29 -11.23 -15.97
C LEU A 260 -3.36 -9.89 -16.72
N LYS A 261 -3.25 -9.90 -18.05
CA LYS A 261 -3.34 -8.69 -18.88
C LYS A 261 -4.70 -8.02 -18.72
N LYS A 262 -5.79 -8.79 -18.73
CA LYS A 262 -7.14 -8.26 -18.51
C LYS A 262 -7.29 -7.64 -17.12
N ALA A 263 -6.80 -8.30 -16.08
CA ALA A 263 -6.84 -7.80 -14.71
C ALA A 263 -5.99 -6.52 -14.56
N SER A 264 -4.75 -6.52 -15.06
CA SER A 264 -3.84 -5.38 -15.01
C SER A 264 -4.39 -4.17 -15.78
N MET A 265 -4.96 -4.38 -16.96
CA MET A 265 -5.55 -3.30 -17.74
C MET A 265 -6.76 -2.67 -17.03
N ASN A 266 -7.61 -3.50 -16.42
CA ASN A 266 -8.74 -3.01 -15.63
C ASN A 266 -8.27 -2.21 -14.40
N THR A 267 -7.26 -2.69 -13.72
CA THR A 267 -6.63 -1.99 -12.59
C THR A 267 -6.00 -0.67 -13.04
N ALA A 268 -5.27 -0.66 -14.15
CA ALA A 268 -4.66 0.54 -14.70
C ALA A 268 -5.70 1.61 -15.05
N ARG A 269 -6.80 1.23 -15.72
CA ARG A 269 -7.90 2.17 -16.05
C ARG A 269 -8.53 2.78 -14.80
N GLN A 270 -8.80 1.99 -13.78
CA GLN A 270 -9.39 2.46 -12.53
C GLN A 270 -8.41 3.33 -11.74
N SER A 271 -7.13 2.97 -11.67
CA SER A 271 -6.09 3.79 -11.03
C SER A 271 -5.90 5.14 -11.75
N SER A 272 -5.91 5.14 -13.09
CA SER A 272 -5.83 6.37 -13.88
C SER A 272 -7.01 7.30 -13.61
N PHE A 273 -8.22 6.75 -13.52
CA PHE A 273 -9.41 7.54 -13.17
C PHE A 273 -9.27 8.20 -11.79
N VAL A 274 -8.83 7.44 -10.78
CA VAL A 274 -8.57 7.97 -9.42
C VAL A 274 -7.47 9.05 -9.45
N ALA A 275 -6.41 8.84 -10.23
CA ALA A 275 -5.33 9.82 -10.36
C ALA A 275 -5.81 11.15 -10.99
N ILE A 276 -6.65 11.09 -12.01
CA ILE A 276 -7.25 12.28 -12.64
C ILE A 276 -8.13 13.03 -11.64
N LEU A 277 -8.99 12.33 -10.90
CA LEU A 277 -9.79 12.95 -9.84
C LEU A 277 -8.93 13.59 -8.76
N GLY A 278 -7.87 12.92 -8.34
CA GLY A 278 -6.90 13.46 -7.37
C GLY A 278 -6.22 14.72 -7.88
N ALA A 279 -5.86 14.77 -9.16
CA ALA A 279 -5.26 15.94 -9.79
C ALA A 279 -6.24 17.11 -9.86
N LEU A 280 -7.52 16.87 -10.19
CA LEU A 280 -8.56 17.90 -10.22
C LEU A 280 -8.81 18.50 -8.82
N VAL A 281 -8.92 17.66 -7.79
CA VAL A 281 -9.07 18.14 -6.41
C VAL A 281 -7.81 18.89 -5.97
N GLY A 282 -6.61 18.39 -6.31
CA GLY A 282 -5.34 19.05 -6.06
C GLY A 282 -5.28 20.43 -6.72
N PHE A 283 -5.70 20.55 -7.96
CA PHE A 283 -5.78 21.84 -8.67
C PHE A 283 -6.69 22.83 -7.94
N GLY A 284 -7.89 22.40 -7.50
CA GLY A 284 -8.78 23.24 -6.71
C GLY A 284 -8.16 23.71 -5.39
N ILE A 285 -7.40 22.85 -4.72
CA ILE A 285 -6.66 23.19 -3.50
C ILE A 285 -5.58 24.25 -3.78
N TYR A 286 -4.79 24.07 -4.83
CA TYR A 286 -3.77 25.05 -5.22
C TYR A 286 -4.37 26.40 -5.61
N LEU A 287 -5.50 26.41 -6.33
CA LEU A 287 -6.22 27.65 -6.63
C LEU A 287 -6.68 28.36 -5.35
N PHE A 288 -7.29 27.64 -4.43
CA PHE A 288 -7.78 28.21 -3.18
C PHE A 288 -6.65 28.80 -2.34
N ILE A 289 -5.59 28.02 -2.09
CA ILE A 289 -4.47 28.48 -1.25
C ILE A 289 -3.70 29.60 -1.97
N GLY A 290 -3.53 29.49 -3.30
CA GLY A 290 -2.85 30.49 -4.10
C GLY A 290 -3.57 31.85 -4.10
N THR A 291 -4.90 31.86 -4.26
CA THR A 291 -5.67 33.10 -4.16
C THR A 291 -5.57 33.74 -2.78
N LYS A 292 -5.66 32.96 -1.69
CA LYS A 292 -5.45 33.45 -0.33
C LYS A 292 -4.05 34.01 -0.11
N GLY A 293 -3.01 33.39 -0.69
CA GLY A 293 -1.63 33.88 -0.68
C GLY A 293 -1.47 35.24 -1.42
N LEU A 294 -2.12 35.40 -2.59
CA LEU A 294 -2.10 36.66 -3.36
C LEU A 294 -2.73 37.84 -2.61
N TYR A 295 -3.69 37.56 -1.74
CA TYR A 295 -4.27 38.60 -0.85
C TYR A 295 -3.41 38.89 0.39
N GLY A 296 -2.20 38.34 0.47
CA GLY A 296 -1.25 38.64 1.55
C GLY A 296 -1.68 38.10 2.92
N LEU A 297 -2.57 37.13 2.99
CA LEU A 297 -3.05 36.56 4.25
C LEU A 297 -1.98 35.74 4.96
N PHE A 298 -1.00 35.19 4.22
CA PHE A 298 0.14 34.44 4.73
C PHE A 298 1.30 34.46 3.72
N GLY A 299 2.54 34.24 4.22
CA GLY A 299 3.75 34.23 3.40
C GLY A 299 3.82 33.05 2.42
N ILE A 300 4.69 33.15 1.43
CA ILE A 300 4.86 32.15 0.36
C ILE A 300 5.24 30.77 0.93
N GLY A 301 6.04 30.71 1.99
CA GLY A 301 6.36 29.46 2.67
C GLY A 301 5.14 28.76 3.28
N SER A 302 4.25 29.54 3.90
CA SER A 302 2.98 28.99 4.45
C SER A 302 2.09 28.40 3.36
N LEU A 303 2.10 28.96 2.14
CA LEU A 303 1.39 28.43 0.99
C LEU A 303 1.88 27.01 0.67
N VAL A 304 3.20 26.80 0.63
CA VAL A 304 3.81 25.48 0.40
C VAL A 304 3.43 24.49 1.51
N LEU A 305 3.44 24.94 2.78
CA LEU A 305 3.06 24.13 3.93
C LEU A 305 1.62 23.61 3.80
N TYR A 306 0.67 24.48 3.51
CA TYR A 306 -0.75 24.11 3.42
C TYR A 306 -1.03 23.25 2.19
N CYS A 307 -0.47 23.58 1.02
CA CYS A 307 -0.57 22.75 -0.17
C CYS A 307 -0.02 21.34 0.08
N GLY A 308 1.17 21.26 0.70
CA GLY A 308 1.79 20.00 1.07
C GLY A 308 0.92 19.18 2.04
N ALA A 309 0.35 19.82 3.06
CA ALA A 309 -0.53 19.14 4.02
C ALA A 309 -1.80 18.60 3.37
N PHE A 310 -2.45 19.32 2.47
CA PHE A 310 -3.61 18.83 1.72
C PHE A 310 -3.25 17.64 0.82
N MET A 311 -2.10 17.69 0.14
CA MET A 311 -1.63 16.56 -0.67
C MET A 311 -1.35 15.31 0.19
N GLN A 312 -0.89 15.50 1.42
CA GLN A 312 -0.71 14.39 2.36
C GLN A 312 -2.05 13.82 2.87
N ILE A 313 -3.13 14.63 2.95
CA ILE A 313 -4.48 14.08 3.22
C ILE A 313 -4.87 13.10 2.12
N ILE A 314 -4.73 13.51 0.85
CA ILE A 314 -5.05 12.65 -0.30
C ILE A 314 -4.23 11.35 -0.25
N ALA A 315 -2.92 11.47 -0.02
CA ALA A 315 -2.03 10.32 0.09
C ALA A 315 -2.40 9.39 1.26
N GLY A 316 -2.74 9.93 2.42
CA GLY A 316 -3.20 9.19 3.60
C GLY A 316 -4.50 8.41 3.34
N ILE A 317 -5.48 9.08 2.71
CA ILE A 317 -6.75 8.45 2.30
C ILE A 317 -6.48 7.30 1.31
N MET A 318 -5.61 7.50 0.32
CA MET A 318 -5.26 6.46 -0.65
C MET A 318 -4.62 5.23 0.02
N LYS A 319 -3.68 5.43 0.93
CA LYS A 319 -3.05 4.33 1.70
C LYS A 319 -4.08 3.53 2.48
N MET A 320 -4.97 4.20 3.20
CA MET A 320 -6.03 3.54 3.98
C MET A 320 -7.02 2.81 3.08
N ALA A 321 -7.48 3.43 1.98
CA ALA A 321 -8.44 2.84 1.06
C ALA A 321 -7.90 1.56 0.40
N VAL A 322 -6.64 1.57 -0.03
CA VAL A 322 -5.99 0.37 -0.59
C VAL A 322 -5.92 -0.75 0.44
N THR A 323 -5.69 -0.41 1.70
CA THR A 323 -5.66 -1.39 2.80
C THR A 323 -7.04 -2.01 3.06
N PHE A 324 -8.08 -1.18 3.21
CA PHE A 324 -9.45 -1.67 3.39
C PHE A 324 -9.96 -2.49 2.20
N GLY A 325 -9.52 -2.19 0.99
CA GLY A 325 -9.91 -2.95 -0.19
C GLY A 325 -9.34 -4.37 -0.22
N LYS A 326 -8.26 -4.65 0.52
CA LYS A 326 -7.60 -5.96 0.60
C LYS A 326 -8.15 -6.85 1.74
N THR A 327 -8.92 -6.29 2.69
CA THR A 327 -9.60 -7.01 3.76
C THR A 327 -11.02 -7.41 3.36
#